data_6cfabf6a6c5b0b6c56e88bdd7a8c0480
#
_entry.id   6cfabf6a6c5b0b6c56e88bdd7a8c0480
#
_cell.length_a   1.000
_cell.length_b   1.000
_cell.length_c   1.000
_cell.angle_alpha   90.00
_cell.angle_beta   90.00
_cell.angle_gamma   90.00
#
_symmetry.space_group_name_H-M   'P 1'
#
loop_
_entity.id
_entity.type
_entity.pdbx_description
1 polymer ?
#
loop_
_entity_poly.entity_id
_entity_poly.type
_entity_poly.pdbx_seq_one_letter_code
_entity_poly.pdbx_strand_id
1 'polypeptide(L)'
;MVGASNRAEWTDDIQPFPNLWHSFEDQYPLSQNDSDALEQMHQRLIDASNRYVGFPNSRIFSYSTLAKFLKFNINNIGDPYHPNSGMNTCDQEVELINFFSKMFKLCESEAWGSATNGSSESTLFAMLAARERFPDAHVLFSDQAHYCMPKNAYILNLPFSSIASDQYGRMCMNALEADIKKSTDRSIIIVATIGTTFMGAIDPVADMIRLCEKYNVNYYMHLDAALLGPMLPFMEDGPTIDFTLPIDSLSFSAHKFLGMPIPYSFVLTRSKLKYQPCSAEYVGSIDTTISSSKDGFTTLLVWEAVKRLGLQGFKELTEYTFALTHQIEKRLVDANISFKRQPHSNVISFKKPSPSLCRKWQLSTKGDLAHMIPLPGVTMGMVNAFIDELKIDALKIDELKIDVGSVGSCV
;
A
#
# COMPACT_ATOMS: atom_id res chain seq x y z
N MET A 1 1.81 60.05 12.76
CA MET A 1 3.12 59.57 12.22
C MET A 1 3.40 58.26 12.91
N VAL A 2 3.07 57.18 12.26
CA VAL A 2 3.27 55.82 12.75
C VAL A 2 4.55 55.31 12.07
N GLY A 3 5.52 54.92 12.90
CA GLY A 3 6.85 54.54 12.47
C GLY A 3 6.85 53.33 11.58
N ALA A 4 7.68 53.42 10.55
CA ALA A 4 7.98 52.32 9.63
C ALA A 4 8.56 51.13 10.38
N SER A 5 7.98 49.94 10.22
CA SER A 5 8.52 48.71 10.70
C SER A 5 9.81 48.41 9.91
N ASN A 6 10.94 48.35 10.60
CA ASN A 6 12.18 47.77 10.06
C ASN A 6 11.91 46.31 9.74
N ARG A 7 11.56 46.03 8.49
CA ARG A 7 11.83 44.70 7.91
C ARG A 7 13.35 44.60 7.84
N ALA A 8 13.95 43.74 8.63
CA ALA A 8 15.30 43.31 8.40
C ALA A 8 15.36 42.77 6.96
N GLU A 9 15.95 43.51 6.06
CA GLU A 9 16.35 43.00 4.76
C GLU A 9 17.39 41.90 5.06
N TRP A 10 16.97 40.66 4.84
CA TRP A 10 17.89 39.54 4.78
C TRP A 10 18.78 39.81 3.57
N THR A 11 19.94 40.40 3.80
CA THR A 11 20.93 40.60 2.77
C THR A 11 21.37 39.24 2.25
N ASP A 12 21.58 39.14 0.94
CA ASP A 12 22.07 37.96 0.21
C ASP A 12 23.45 37.43 0.70
N ASP A 13 23.99 37.98 1.76
CA ASP A 13 25.31 37.64 2.34
C ASP A 13 25.28 36.42 3.29
N ILE A 14 24.13 35.89 3.63
CA ILE A 14 24.08 34.54 4.19
C ILE A 14 24.23 33.59 3.00
N GLN A 15 25.47 33.30 2.65
CA GLN A 15 25.81 32.23 1.73
C GLN A 15 25.13 30.97 2.30
N PRO A 16 24.06 30.52 1.64
CA PRO A 16 23.35 29.37 2.17
C PRO A 16 24.26 28.16 2.10
N PHE A 17 24.06 27.24 3.00
CA PHE A 17 24.57 25.89 3.10
C PHE A 17 25.24 25.19 1.89
N PRO A 18 25.08 25.58 0.61
CA PRO A 18 25.79 24.96 -0.52
C PRO A 18 27.31 24.89 -0.32
N ASN A 19 27.89 25.95 0.25
CA ASN A 19 29.36 25.98 0.44
C ASN A 19 29.80 25.18 1.68
N LEU A 20 28.94 25.05 2.69
CA LEU A 20 29.25 24.23 3.86
C LEU A 20 29.18 22.73 3.51
N TRP A 21 28.17 22.31 2.74
CA TRP A 21 28.02 20.92 2.31
C TRP A 21 29.15 20.49 1.36
N HIS A 22 29.44 21.31 0.34
CA HIS A 22 30.61 21.07 -0.53
C HIS A 22 31.93 21.07 0.26
N SER A 23 32.06 21.96 1.25
CA SER A 23 33.26 21.95 2.09
C SER A 23 33.35 20.74 3.01
N PHE A 24 32.18 20.16 3.42
CA PHE A 24 32.15 18.92 4.20
C PHE A 24 32.47 17.70 3.34
N GLU A 25 31.91 17.60 2.14
CA GLU A 25 32.23 16.51 1.20
C GLU A 25 33.71 16.54 0.79
N ASP A 26 34.25 17.74 0.51
CA ASP A 26 35.66 17.91 0.20
C ASP A 26 36.58 17.64 1.40
N GLN A 27 36.15 18.04 2.61
CA GLN A 27 36.91 17.86 3.84
C GLN A 27 36.83 16.44 4.42
N TYR A 28 35.72 15.75 4.20
CA TYR A 28 35.41 14.41 4.67
C TYR A 28 34.93 13.52 3.53
N PRO A 29 35.79 13.27 2.50
CA PRO A 29 35.38 12.43 1.40
C PRO A 29 35.13 10.99 1.88
N LEU A 30 34.17 10.32 1.24
CA LEU A 30 34.03 8.88 1.45
C LEU A 30 35.33 8.16 1.11
N SER A 31 35.67 7.14 1.86
CA SER A 31 36.76 6.25 1.46
C SER A 31 36.47 5.61 0.10
N GLN A 32 37.49 5.21 -0.64
CA GLN A 32 37.32 4.52 -1.92
C GLN A 32 36.45 3.27 -1.75
N ASN A 33 36.66 2.52 -0.67
CA ASN A 33 35.84 1.32 -0.37
C ASN A 33 34.36 1.63 -0.17
N ASP A 34 34.03 2.75 0.48
CA ASP A 34 32.63 3.15 0.72
C ASP A 34 31.99 3.64 -0.57
N SER A 35 32.72 4.38 -1.40
CA SER A 35 32.27 4.82 -2.72
C SER A 35 31.99 3.62 -3.64
N ASP A 36 32.91 2.65 -3.67
CA ASP A 36 32.76 1.42 -4.44
C ASP A 36 31.55 0.59 -3.93
N ALA A 37 31.34 0.58 -2.61
CA ALA A 37 30.20 -0.11 -2.01
C ALA A 37 28.85 0.52 -2.42
N LEU A 38 28.77 1.85 -2.48
CA LEU A 38 27.58 2.56 -2.97
C LEU A 38 27.31 2.26 -4.45
N GLU A 39 28.35 2.27 -5.30
CA GLU A 39 28.21 1.96 -6.71
C GLU A 39 27.80 0.49 -6.92
N GLN A 40 28.38 -0.45 -6.20
CA GLN A 40 27.97 -1.85 -6.21
C GLN A 40 26.51 -2.03 -5.74
N MET A 41 26.06 -1.27 -4.73
CA MET A 41 24.67 -1.27 -4.29
C MET A 41 23.76 -0.76 -5.39
N HIS A 42 24.09 0.36 -6.02
CA HIS A 42 23.34 0.94 -7.14
C HIS A 42 23.19 -0.06 -8.27
N GLN A 43 24.29 -0.70 -8.71
CA GLN A 43 24.23 -1.71 -9.76
C GLN A 43 23.38 -2.93 -9.38
N ARG A 44 23.46 -3.40 -8.13
CA ARG A 44 22.59 -4.49 -7.63
C ARG A 44 21.10 -4.10 -7.68
N LEU A 45 20.75 -2.85 -7.34
CA LEU A 45 19.38 -2.37 -7.41
C LEU A 45 18.88 -2.27 -8.85
N ILE A 46 19.72 -1.84 -9.80
CA ILE A 46 19.40 -1.86 -11.24
C ILE A 46 19.11 -3.30 -11.70
N ASP A 47 19.99 -4.23 -11.38
CA ASP A 47 19.85 -5.62 -11.76
C ASP A 47 18.61 -6.28 -11.13
N ALA A 48 18.36 -5.99 -9.85
CA ALA A 48 17.17 -6.45 -9.15
C ALA A 48 15.89 -5.87 -9.77
N SER A 49 15.90 -4.58 -10.13
CA SER A 49 14.73 -3.91 -10.72
C SER A 49 14.28 -4.52 -12.05
N ASN A 50 15.21 -5.11 -12.80
CA ASN A 50 14.94 -5.79 -14.08
C ASN A 50 14.32 -7.20 -13.91
N ARG A 51 14.18 -7.68 -12.66
CA ARG A 51 13.62 -8.99 -12.32
C ARG A 51 12.60 -8.90 -11.18
N TYR A 52 12.03 -7.72 -10.96
CA TYR A 52 11.14 -7.45 -9.85
C TYR A 52 9.69 -7.67 -10.27
N VAL A 53 9.21 -8.92 -10.21
CA VAL A 53 7.86 -9.31 -10.65
C VAL A 53 6.98 -9.82 -9.51
N GLY A 54 7.55 -10.18 -8.36
CA GLY A 54 6.83 -10.80 -7.24
C GLY A 54 6.29 -9.82 -6.18
N PHE A 55 6.56 -8.53 -6.31
CA PHE A 55 6.09 -7.50 -5.38
C PHE A 55 5.43 -6.34 -6.12
N PRO A 56 4.43 -5.68 -5.51
CA PRO A 56 3.73 -4.57 -6.15
C PRO A 56 4.61 -3.31 -6.18
N ASN A 57 5.14 -2.96 -7.33
CA ASN A 57 5.94 -1.76 -7.54
C ASN A 57 5.80 -1.26 -8.98
N SER A 58 5.09 -0.16 -9.16
CA SER A 58 5.04 0.55 -10.44
C SER A 58 6.30 1.39 -10.64
N ARG A 59 6.71 1.57 -11.90
CA ARG A 59 7.84 2.42 -12.30
C ARG A 59 7.41 3.30 -13.46
N ILE A 60 6.60 4.32 -13.18
CA ILE A 60 5.96 5.15 -14.20
C ILE A 60 6.46 6.60 -14.19
N PHE A 61 7.17 7.01 -13.14
CA PHE A 61 7.61 8.39 -13.00
C PHE A 61 9.13 8.52 -12.89
N SER A 62 9.65 9.63 -13.40
CA SER A 62 10.96 10.15 -13.06
C SER A 62 10.76 11.36 -12.14
N TYR A 63 11.22 11.26 -10.91
CA TYR A 63 11.06 12.31 -9.90
C TYR A 63 12.21 13.33 -9.90
N SER A 64 13.05 13.36 -10.95
CA SER A 64 14.21 14.24 -11.05
C SER A 64 13.86 15.73 -10.94
N THR A 65 12.68 16.14 -11.41
CA THR A 65 12.19 17.51 -11.29
C THR A 65 11.98 17.96 -9.85
N LEU A 66 11.76 17.02 -8.94
CA LEU A 66 11.56 17.29 -7.52
C LEU A 66 12.84 17.17 -6.68
N ALA A 67 13.95 16.74 -7.26
CA ALA A 67 15.23 16.59 -6.54
C ALA A 67 15.68 17.89 -5.84
N LYS A 68 15.35 19.06 -6.43
CA LYS A 68 15.62 20.38 -5.83
C LYS A 68 14.99 20.61 -4.46
N PHE A 69 13.95 19.84 -4.09
CA PHE A 69 13.28 19.93 -2.80
C PHE A 69 13.98 19.11 -1.71
N LEU A 70 14.88 18.19 -2.05
CA LEU A 70 15.61 17.36 -1.08
C LEU A 70 16.49 18.16 -0.13
N LYS A 71 16.84 19.40 -0.48
CA LYS A 71 17.61 20.31 0.39
C LYS A 71 16.78 20.92 1.52
N PHE A 72 15.47 20.73 1.55
CA PHE A 72 14.59 21.27 2.57
C PHE A 72 14.12 20.16 3.51
N ASN A 73 14.09 20.44 4.80
CA ASN A 73 13.47 19.57 5.79
C ASN A 73 11.95 19.78 5.80
N ILE A 74 11.24 19.14 4.87
CA ILE A 74 9.80 19.27 4.72
C ILE A 74 9.12 18.25 5.62
N ASN A 75 8.46 18.73 6.68
CA ASN A 75 7.83 17.90 7.71
C ASN A 75 6.36 18.27 7.89
N ASN A 76 5.45 17.37 7.50
CA ASN A 76 4.02 17.54 7.72
C ASN A 76 3.67 17.05 9.14
N ILE A 77 3.54 17.99 10.08
CA ILE A 77 3.30 17.66 11.48
C ILE A 77 1.80 17.66 11.77
N GLY A 78 1.32 16.58 12.38
CA GLY A 78 -0.04 16.47 12.91
C GLY A 78 -1.13 16.43 11.84
N ASP A 79 -2.24 17.10 12.13
CA ASP A 79 -3.42 17.16 11.25
C ASP A 79 -3.13 18.04 10.02
N PRO A 80 -3.24 17.52 8.78
CA PRO A 80 -2.94 18.29 7.57
C PRO A 80 -3.86 19.51 7.38
N TYR A 81 -5.04 19.54 8.02
CA TYR A 81 -5.98 20.67 7.98
C TYR A 81 -5.64 21.77 8.98
N HIS A 82 -4.69 21.54 9.88
CA HIS A 82 -4.23 22.47 10.90
C HIS A 82 -2.70 22.52 10.91
N PRO A 83 -2.07 22.95 9.80
CA PRO A 83 -0.61 22.92 9.67
C PRO A 83 0.06 23.87 10.66
N ASN A 84 1.25 23.49 11.11
CA ASN A 84 2.12 24.40 11.83
C ASN A 84 2.78 25.42 10.90
N SER A 85 3.52 26.38 11.46
CA SER A 85 4.23 27.43 10.72
C SER A 85 5.55 26.97 10.08
N GLY A 86 5.93 25.69 10.21
CA GLY A 86 7.18 25.14 9.67
C GLY A 86 7.14 24.89 8.16
N MET A 87 8.27 24.42 7.62
CA MET A 87 8.32 23.98 6.22
C MET A 87 7.51 22.69 6.07
N ASN A 88 6.36 22.77 5.43
CA ASN A 88 5.45 21.64 5.22
C ASN A 88 4.82 21.68 3.83
N THR A 89 4.10 20.64 3.48
CA THR A 89 3.31 20.46 2.26
C THR A 89 1.89 20.01 2.60
N CYS A 90 1.36 20.50 3.71
CA CYS A 90 0.03 20.13 4.19
C CYS A 90 -1.07 20.56 3.21
N ASP A 91 -0.92 21.70 2.52
CA ASP A 91 -1.88 22.12 1.50
C ASP A 91 -1.96 21.09 0.36
N GLN A 92 -0.80 20.56 -0.08
CA GLN A 92 -0.74 19.51 -1.09
C GLN A 92 -1.31 18.19 -0.56
N GLU A 93 -1.09 17.86 0.72
CA GLU A 93 -1.70 16.70 1.36
C GLU A 93 -3.22 16.81 1.37
N VAL A 94 -3.78 17.97 1.73
CA VAL A 94 -5.23 18.23 1.70
C VAL A 94 -5.79 18.14 0.28
N GLU A 95 -5.10 18.71 -0.74
CA GLU A 95 -5.51 18.56 -2.13
C GLU A 95 -5.57 17.07 -2.56
N LEU A 96 -4.60 16.27 -2.14
CA LEU A 96 -4.58 14.83 -2.41
C LEU A 96 -5.74 14.11 -1.73
N ILE A 97 -6.00 14.43 -0.45
CA ILE A 97 -7.12 13.87 0.30
C ILE A 97 -8.45 14.19 -0.41
N ASN A 98 -8.63 15.43 -0.86
CA ASN A 98 -9.83 15.85 -1.59
C ASN A 98 -9.96 15.12 -2.92
N PHE A 99 -8.87 14.95 -3.67
CA PHE A 99 -8.86 14.19 -4.91
C PHE A 99 -9.29 12.72 -4.69
N PHE A 100 -8.69 12.05 -3.71
CA PHE A 100 -9.01 10.66 -3.41
C PHE A 100 -10.39 10.50 -2.78
N SER A 101 -10.82 11.43 -1.93
CA SER A 101 -12.19 11.45 -1.38
C SER A 101 -13.22 11.49 -2.50
N LYS A 102 -13.03 12.37 -3.49
CA LYS A 102 -13.89 12.44 -4.66
C LYS A 102 -13.85 11.15 -5.49
N MET A 103 -12.66 10.56 -5.66
CA MET A 103 -12.49 9.31 -6.40
C MET A 103 -13.25 8.14 -5.73
N PHE A 104 -13.28 8.08 -4.39
CA PHE A 104 -14.02 7.08 -3.62
C PHE A 104 -15.42 7.53 -3.19
N LYS A 105 -15.94 8.61 -3.74
CA LYS A 105 -17.28 9.16 -3.45
C LYS A 105 -17.53 9.47 -1.96
N LEU A 106 -16.50 9.82 -1.23
CA LEU A 106 -16.64 10.39 0.12
C LEU A 106 -17.06 11.85 0.00
N CYS A 107 -18.17 12.22 0.67
CA CYS A 107 -18.68 13.59 0.65
C CYS A 107 -17.66 14.56 1.22
N GLU A 108 -17.35 15.63 0.50
CA GLU A 108 -16.33 16.61 0.87
C GLU A 108 -16.58 17.22 2.27
N SER A 109 -17.85 17.48 2.61
CA SER A 109 -18.22 18.02 3.93
C SER A 109 -18.02 17.05 5.10
N GLU A 110 -17.86 15.75 4.80
CA GLU A 110 -17.61 14.68 5.78
C GLU A 110 -16.20 14.11 5.70
N ALA A 111 -15.45 14.49 4.65
CA ALA A 111 -14.16 13.91 4.38
C ALA A 111 -13.09 14.37 5.37
N TRP A 112 -12.39 13.42 5.92
CA TRP A 112 -11.11 13.64 6.58
C TRP A 112 -10.14 12.55 6.09
N GLY A 113 -8.86 12.87 6.06
CA GLY A 113 -7.84 11.92 5.71
C GLY A 113 -6.47 12.39 6.15
N SER A 114 -5.51 11.51 6.07
CA SER A 114 -4.10 11.83 6.28
C SER A 114 -3.22 10.86 5.50
N ALA A 115 -2.07 11.35 5.12
CA ALA A 115 -0.96 10.53 4.68
C ALA A 115 -0.34 9.78 5.87
N THR A 116 0.23 8.61 5.59
CA THR A 116 0.86 7.73 6.58
C THR A 116 2.10 7.04 6.00
N ASN A 117 2.96 6.50 6.87
CA ASN A 117 4.17 5.78 6.49
C ASN A 117 3.88 4.33 6.05
N GLY A 118 2.87 4.14 5.21
CA GLY A 118 2.43 2.85 4.67
C GLY A 118 1.10 2.36 5.27
N SER A 119 0.41 1.47 4.54
CA SER A 119 -0.95 1.01 4.90
C SER A 119 -1.05 0.33 6.26
N SER A 120 0.03 -0.23 6.81
CA SER A 120 0.01 -0.76 8.17
C SER A 120 -0.31 0.31 9.21
N GLU A 121 0.23 1.52 9.04
CA GLU A 121 -0.10 2.69 9.87
C GLU A 121 -1.49 3.22 9.57
N SER A 122 -1.89 3.27 8.29
CA SER A 122 -3.26 3.65 7.92
C SER A 122 -4.31 2.75 8.57
N THR A 123 -4.09 1.44 8.56
CA THR A 123 -4.98 0.48 9.22
C THR A 123 -4.94 0.61 10.74
N LEU A 124 -3.74 0.85 11.32
CA LEU A 124 -3.61 1.11 12.76
C LEU A 124 -4.42 2.35 13.17
N PHE A 125 -4.35 3.42 12.37
CA PHE A 125 -5.16 4.63 12.59
C PHE A 125 -6.66 4.31 12.53
N ALA A 126 -7.11 3.60 11.51
CA ALA A 126 -8.52 3.22 11.37
C ALA A 126 -9.03 2.37 12.55
N MET A 127 -8.22 1.41 12.99
CA MET A 127 -8.53 0.58 14.16
C MET A 127 -8.51 1.39 15.47
N LEU A 128 -7.63 2.39 15.59
CA LEU A 128 -7.62 3.33 16.72
C LEU A 128 -8.90 4.17 16.74
N ALA A 129 -9.28 4.75 15.61
CA ALA A 129 -10.53 5.50 15.49
C ALA A 129 -11.77 4.65 15.81
N ALA A 130 -11.74 3.38 15.38
CA ALA A 130 -12.78 2.41 15.70
C ALA A 130 -12.84 2.10 17.21
N ARG A 131 -11.68 1.91 17.87
CA ARG A 131 -11.58 1.68 19.31
C ARG A 131 -12.09 2.88 20.12
N GLU A 132 -11.77 4.10 19.69
CA GLU A 132 -12.28 5.31 20.35
C GLU A 132 -13.81 5.39 20.29
N ARG A 133 -14.41 4.88 19.22
CA ARG A 133 -15.88 4.79 19.11
C ARG A 133 -16.45 3.58 19.86
N PHE A 134 -15.73 2.47 19.87
CA PHE A 134 -16.14 1.17 20.44
C PHE A 134 -15.00 0.56 21.27
N PRO A 135 -14.80 1.00 22.53
CA PRO A 135 -13.61 0.60 23.32
C PRO A 135 -13.46 -0.92 23.54
N ASP A 136 -14.57 -1.65 23.61
CA ASP A 136 -14.60 -3.09 23.88
C ASP A 136 -14.83 -3.92 22.59
N ALA A 137 -14.63 -3.31 21.42
CA ALA A 137 -14.90 -3.98 20.15
C ALA A 137 -13.99 -5.18 19.92
N HIS A 138 -14.53 -6.21 19.26
CA HIS A 138 -13.79 -7.37 18.77
C HIS A 138 -13.40 -7.16 17.30
N VAL A 139 -12.11 -7.35 16.98
CA VAL A 139 -11.61 -7.14 15.61
C VAL A 139 -11.74 -8.44 14.81
N LEU A 140 -12.33 -8.36 13.64
CA LEU A 140 -12.49 -9.46 12.69
C LEU A 140 -11.76 -9.15 11.38
N PHE A 141 -10.89 -10.04 10.94
CA PHE A 141 -10.18 -9.95 9.65
C PHE A 141 -9.94 -11.35 9.08
N SER A 142 -9.75 -11.45 7.76
CA SER A 142 -9.49 -12.73 7.09
C SER A 142 -8.10 -13.30 7.46
N ASP A 143 -7.96 -14.63 7.45
CA ASP A 143 -6.66 -15.33 7.52
C ASP A 143 -5.76 -15.04 6.28
N GLN A 144 -6.31 -14.42 5.24
CA GLN A 144 -5.59 -13.90 4.08
C GLN A 144 -5.29 -12.40 4.18
N ALA A 145 -5.71 -11.73 5.24
CA ALA A 145 -5.38 -10.33 5.49
C ALA A 145 -3.87 -10.14 5.70
N HIS A 146 -3.42 -8.91 5.55
CA HIS A 146 -2.01 -8.58 5.73
C HIS A 146 -1.56 -8.87 7.17
N TYR A 147 -0.32 -9.35 7.33
CA TYR A 147 0.25 -9.75 8.63
C TYR A 147 0.29 -8.64 9.69
N CYS A 148 0.05 -7.38 9.30
CA CYS A 148 -0.04 -6.28 10.27
C CYS A 148 -1.33 -6.32 11.13
N MET A 149 -2.37 -7.06 10.73
CA MET A 149 -3.66 -7.08 11.43
C MET A 149 -3.53 -7.54 12.89
N PRO A 150 -2.98 -8.73 13.19
CA PRO A 150 -2.80 -9.16 14.58
C PRO A 150 -1.85 -8.24 15.35
N LYS A 151 -0.82 -7.67 14.69
CA LYS A 151 0.09 -6.71 15.32
C LYS A 151 -0.63 -5.42 15.71
N ASN A 152 -1.47 -4.88 14.84
CA ASN A 152 -2.23 -3.66 15.12
C ASN A 152 -3.25 -3.89 16.25
N ALA A 153 -3.95 -5.02 16.24
CA ALA A 153 -4.85 -5.39 17.31
C ALA A 153 -4.12 -5.53 18.67
N TYR A 154 -2.93 -6.15 18.68
CA TYR A 154 -2.07 -6.24 19.85
C TYR A 154 -1.63 -4.86 20.37
N ILE A 155 -1.16 -3.96 19.50
CA ILE A 155 -0.75 -2.58 19.87
C ILE A 155 -1.91 -1.84 20.54
N LEU A 156 -3.12 -2.02 20.01
CA LEU A 156 -4.33 -1.35 20.50
C LEU A 156 -4.98 -2.06 21.68
N ASN A 157 -4.43 -3.20 22.12
CA ASN A 157 -5.01 -4.05 23.16
C ASN A 157 -6.48 -4.44 22.86
N LEU A 158 -6.76 -4.76 21.60
CA LEU A 158 -8.07 -5.20 21.14
C LEU A 158 -8.11 -6.73 20.97
N PRO A 159 -9.15 -7.41 21.44
CA PRO A 159 -9.36 -8.81 21.12
C PRO A 159 -9.66 -8.97 19.63
N PHE A 160 -9.20 -10.06 19.02
CA PHE A 160 -9.43 -10.32 17.61
C PHE A 160 -9.67 -11.79 17.27
N SER A 161 -10.32 -12.03 16.14
CA SER A 161 -10.44 -13.33 15.50
C SER A 161 -9.98 -13.27 14.05
N SER A 162 -9.22 -14.28 13.64
CA SER A 162 -8.88 -14.53 12.25
C SER A 162 -9.97 -15.41 11.62
N ILE A 163 -10.72 -14.86 10.68
CA ILE A 163 -11.82 -15.55 10.01
C ILE A 163 -11.26 -16.37 8.84
N ALA A 164 -11.66 -17.62 8.74
CA ALA A 164 -11.25 -18.48 7.65
C ALA A 164 -11.64 -17.90 6.29
N SER A 165 -10.77 -18.08 5.30
CA SER A 165 -11.07 -17.74 3.90
C SER A 165 -11.78 -18.89 3.18
N ASP A 166 -12.48 -18.55 2.08
CA ASP A 166 -13.02 -19.51 1.14
C ASP A 166 -11.92 -20.03 0.18
N GLN A 167 -12.30 -20.94 -0.72
CA GLN A 167 -11.38 -21.50 -1.73
C GLN A 167 -10.80 -20.46 -2.71
N TYR A 168 -11.35 -19.26 -2.74
CA TYR A 168 -10.92 -18.14 -3.56
C TYR A 168 -10.05 -17.15 -2.79
N GLY A 169 -9.83 -17.37 -1.51
CA GLY A 169 -9.05 -16.49 -0.64
C GLY A 169 -9.80 -15.26 -0.13
N ARG A 170 -11.14 -15.23 -0.25
CA ARG A 170 -12.01 -14.19 0.31
C ARG A 170 -12.44 -14.60 1.72
N MET A 171 -12.76 -13.65 2.57
CA MET A 171 -13.34 -13.95 3.88
C MET A 171 -14.59 -14.82 3.72
N CYS A 172 -14.63 -15.96 4.41
CA CYS A 172 -15.77 -16.89 4.34
C CYS A 172 -16.96 -16.32 5.09
N MET A 173 -18.07 -16.07 4.39
CA MET A 173 -19.27 -15.46 4.97
C MET A 173 -19.91 -16.33 6.06
N ASN A 174 -19.89 -17.67 5.92
CA ASN A 174 -20.40 -18.56 6.94
C ASN A 174 -19.55 -18.51 8.23
N ALA A 175 -18.24 -18.41 8.10
CA ALA A 175 -17.33 -18.27 9.24
C ALA A 175 -17.53 -16.90 9.91
N LEU A 176 -17.62 -15.82 9.12
CA LEU A 176 -17.92 -14.48 9.64
C LEU A 176 -19.26 -14.44 10.36
N GLU A 177 -20.32 -15.02 9.79
CA GLU A 177 -21.64 -15.10 10.42
C GLU A 177 -21.58 -15.81 11.77
N ALA A 178 -20.81 -16.90 11.88
CA ALA A 178 -20.65 -17.64 13.13
C ALA A 178 -19.96 -16.80 14.22
N ASP A 179 -18.99 -15.95 13.85
CA ASP A 179 -18.32 -15.06 14.81
C ASP A 179 -19.17 -13.83 15.16
N ILE A 180 -19.93 -13.28 14.22
CA ILE A 180 -20.90 -12.20 14.49
C ILE A 180 -21.95 -12.69 15.51
N LYS A 181 -22.49 -13.91 15.35
CA LYS A 181 -23.45 -14.49 16.30
C LYS A 181 -22.91 -14.61 17.74
N LYS A 182 -21.61 -14.81 17.91
CA LYS A 182 -20.96 -14.84 19.24
C LYS A 182 -20.71 -13.43 19.79
N SER A 183 -20.84 -12.39 18.97
CA SER A 183 -20.48 -11.00 19.31
C SER A 183 -21.70 -10.08 19.34
N THR A 184 -22.91 -10.60 19.47
CA THR A 184 -24.16 -9.79 19.47
C THR A 184 -24.30 -8.89 20.70
N ASP A 185 -23.53 -9.12 21.74
CA ASP A 185 -23.47 -8.34 22.98
C ASP A 185 -22.41 -7.23 22.95
N ARG A 186 -21.62 -7.14 21.90
CA ARG A 186 -20.54 -6.16 21.74
C ARG A 186 -20.45 -5.59 20.34
N SER A 187 -19.77 -4.47 20.20
CA SER A 187 -19.45 -3.91 18.89
C SER A 187 -18.30 -4.68 18.22
N ILE A 188 -18.22 -4.64 16.90
CA ILE A 188 -17.18 -5.29 16.12
C ILE A 188 -16.45 -4.29 15.21
N ILE A 189 -15.16 -4.55 14.97
CA ILE A 189 -14.36 -3.86 13.96
C ILE A 189 -14.07 -4.88 12.87
N ILE A 190 -14.56 -4.65 11.67
CA ILE A 190 -14.28 -5.53 10.53
C ILE A 190 -13.25 -4.86 9.63
N VAL A 191 -12.14 -5.55 9.38
CA VAL A 191 -11.16 -5.14 8.38
C VAL A 191 -11.33 -6.03 7.16
N ALA A 192 -12.00 -5.49 6.14
CA ALA A 192 -12.17 -6.15 4.85
C ALA A 192 -10.95 -5.88 3.96
N THR A 193 -10.41 -6.90 3.33
CA THR A 193 -9.25 -6.77 2.45
C THR A 193 -9.68 -6.69 0.99
N ILE A 194 -9.27 -5.61 0.33
CA ILE A 194 -9.55 -5.38 -1.08
C ILE A 194 -8.28 -5.65 -1.88
N GLY A 195 -8.10 -6.92 -2.23
CA GLY A 195 -6.89 -7.43 -2.84
C GLY A 195 -5.97 -8.06 -1.80
N THR A 196 -6.28 -9.29 -1.34
CA THR A 196 -5.45 -10.03 -0.39
C THR A 196 -4.03 -10.19 -0.93
N THR A 197 -3.05 -10.07 -0.04
CA THR A 197 -1.62 -9.98 -0.41
C THR A 197 -1.17 -11.10 -1.36
N PHE A 198 -1.63 -12.33 -1.13
CA PHE A 198 -1.14 -13.49 -1.87
C PHE A 198 -2.04 -13.92 -3.03
N MET A 199 -3.35 -13.82 -2.86
CA MET A 199 -4.33 -14.29 -3.87
C MET A 199 -4.96 -13.12 -4.66
N GLY A 200 -4.81 -11.87 -4.19
CA GLY A 200 -5.48 -10.71 -4.78
C GLY A 200 -7.00 -10.75 -4.67
N ALA A 201 -7.53 -11.54 -3.73
CA ALA A 201 -8.97 -11.70 -3.55
C ALA A 201 -9.59 -10.43 -2.94
N ILE A 202 -10.82 -10.13 -3.33
CA ILE A 202 -11.60 -9.01 -2.81
C ILE A 202 -12.67 -9.57 -1.89
N ASP A 203 -12.65 -9.16 -0.63
CA ASP A 203 -13.66 -9.55 0.34
C ASP A 203 -15.05 -9.01 -0.05
N PRO A 204 -16.12 -9.77 0.18
CA PRO A 204 -17.48 -9.41 -0.24
C PRO A 204 -18.11 -8.39 0.72
N VAL A 205 -17.67 -7.14 0.66
CA VAL A 205 -18.02 -6.05 1.59
C VAL A 205 -19.53 -5.87 1.77
N ALA A 206 -20.29 -5.90 0.67
CA ALA A 206 -21.73 -5.75 0.75
C ALA A 206 -22.41 -6.89 1.52
N ASP A 207 -21.89 -8.14 1.42
CA ASP A 207 -22.40 -9.28 2.18
C ASP A 207 -22.05 -9.16 3.66
N MET A 208 -20.83 -8.67 3.96
CA MET A 208 -20.39 -8.42 5.33
C MET A 208 -21.30 -7.39 6.02
N ILE A 209 -21.61 -6.29 5.33
CA ILE A 209 -22.54 -5.26 5.81
C ILE A 209 -23.93 -5.88 6.07
N ARG A 210 -24.46 -6.64 5.11
CA ARG A 210 -25.77 -7.31 5.28
C ARG A 210 -25.80 -8.26 6.48
N LEU A 211 -24.69 -8.94 6.79
CA LEU A 211 -24.60 -9.78 8.00
C LEU A 211 -24.65 -8.94 9.27
N CYS A 212 -23.95 -7.82 9.34
CA CYS A 212 -24.00 -6.93 10.49
C CYS A 212 -25.41 -6.37 10.71
N GLU A 213 -26.09 -5.94 9.65
CA GLU A 213 -27.47 -5.45 9.69
C GLU A 213 -28.46 -6.55 10.11
N LYS A 214 -28.32 -7.76 9.55
CA LYS A 214 -29.16 -8.93 9.88
C LYS A 214 -29.14 -9.27 11.37
N TYR A 215 -27.97 -9.13 12.02
CA TYR A 215 -27.80 -9.43 13.43
C TYR A 215 -27.88 -8.20 14.33
N ASN A 216 -28.15 -7.02 13.75
CA ASN A 216 -28.24 -5.73 14.43
C ASN A 216 -27.01 -5.46 15.34
N VAL A 217 -25.82 -5.77 14.83
CA VAL A 217 -24.56 -5.57 15.54
C VAL A 217 -23.98 -4.20 15.18
N ASN A 218 -23.54 -3.45 16.18
CA ASN A 218 -22.78 -2.24 15.95
C ASN A 218 -21.40 -2.59 15.35
N TYR A 219 -21.05 -1.94 14.25
CA TYR A 219 -19.78 -2.21 13.58
C TYR A 219 -19.03 -0.94 13.15
N TYR A 220 -17.74 -1.10 12.98
CA TYR A 220 -16.86 -0.21 12.23
C TYR A 220 -16.27 -0.99 11.07
N MET A 221 -16.48 -0.54 9.84
CA MET A 221 -15.99 -1.19 8.62
C MET A 221 -14.80 -0.41 8.06
N HIS A 222 -13.61 -1.01 8.15
CA HIS A 222 -12.40 -0.51 7.49
C HIS A 222 -12.07 -1.33 6.25
N LEU A 223 -11.73 -0.67 5.15
CA LEU A 223 -11.26 -1.31 3.93
C LEU A 223 -9.74 -1.17 3.79
N ASP A 224 -9.01 -2.26 3.96
CA ASP A 224 -7.61 -2.33 3.56
C ASP A 224 -7.54 -2.58 2.04
N ALA A 225 -7.46 -1.51 1.30
CA ALA A 225 -7.38 -1.51 -0.16
C ALA A 225 -5.96 -1.18 -0.67
N ALA A 226 -4.95 -1.65 0.05
CA ALA A 226 -3.55 -1.27 -0.12
C ALA A 226 -3.03 -1.41 -1.56
N LEU A 227 -3.44 -2.44 -2.32
CA LEU A 227 -3.04 -2.67 -3.70
C LEU A 227 -4.10 -2.19 -4.69
N LEU A 228 -5.32 -2.74 -4.57
CA LEU A 228 -6.36 -2.55 -5.58
C LEU A 228 -7.14 -1.24 -5.40
N GLY A 229 -7.04 -0.56 -4.26
CA GLY A 229 -7.79 0.66 -3.98
C GLY A 229 -7.77 1.68 -5.11
N PRO A 230 -6.62 2.15 -5.57
CA PRO A 230 -6.55 3.14 -6.64
C PRO A 230 -7.09 2.67 -7.99
N MET A 231 -7.23 1.36 -8.19
CA MET A 231 -7.76 0.76 -9.42
C MET A 231 -9.27 0.52 -9.38
N LEU A 232 -9.84 0.31 -8.17
CA LEU A 232 -11.26 -0.05 -7.98
C LEU A 232 -12.25 0.80 -8.79
N PRO A 233 -12.19 2.15 -8.76
CA PRO A 233 -13.15 2.99 -9.46
C PRO A 233 -13.13 2.87 -10.99
N PHE A 234 -12.09 2.23 -11.54
CA PHE A 234 -11.82 2.15 -12.97
C PHE A 234 -11.85 0.71 -13.50
N MET A 235 -12.19 -0.27 -12.65
CA MET A 235 -12.33 -1.67 -13.07
C MET A 235 -13.63 -1.85 -13.85
N GLU A 236 -13.53 -2.34 -15.07
CA GLU A 236 -14.70 -2.78 -15.84
C GLU A 236 -15.37 -3.95 -15.12
N ASP A 237 -16.70 -3.88 -14.96
CA ASP A 237 -17.49 -4.89 -14.23
C ASP A 237 -17.01 -5.19 -12.80
N GLY A 238 -16.17 -4.33 -12.23
CA GLY A 238 -15.65 -4.45 -10.87
C GLY A 238 -16.71 -4.22 -9.80
N PRO A 239 -16.47 -4.71 -8.57
CA PRO A 239 -17.39 -4.47 -7.47
C PRO A 239 -17.42 -2.98 -7.11
N THR A 240 -18.61 -2.42 -6.91
CA THR A 240 -18.74 -1.06 -6.37
C THR A 240 -18.38 -1.09 -4.89
N ILE A 241 -17.19 -0.61 -4.57
CA ILE A 241 -16.66 -0.52 -3.20
C ILE A 241 -16.13 0.89 -2.99
N ASP A 242 -16.98 1.74 -2.43
CA ASP A 242 -16.71 3.15 -2.15
C ASP A 242 -17.58 3.63 -0.97
N PHE A 243 -17.52 4.91 -0.64
CA PHE A 243 -18.27 5.49 0.47
C PHE A 243 -19.78 5.66 0.21
N THR A 244 -20.32 5.17 -0.91
CA THR A 244 -21.76 4.98 -1.04
C THR A 244 -22.27 3.78 -0.22
N LEU A 245 -21.36 2.85 0.10
CA LEU A 245 -21.61 1.82 1.11
C LEU A 245 -21.43 2.40 2.53
N PRO A 246 -22.07 1.82 3.55
CA PRO A 246 -21.90 2.24 4.94
C PRO A 246 -20.56 1.76 5.54
N ILE A 247 -19.47 2.13 4.88
CA ILE A 247 -18.10 1.94 5.36
C ILE A 247 -17.63 3.18 6.13
N ASP A 248 -16.76 2.98 7.11
CA ASP A 248 -16.28 4.04 7.98
C ASP A 248 -14.94 4.62 7.52
N SER A 249 -14.06 3.79 6.97
CA SER A 249 -12.73 4.20 6.49
C SER A 249 -12.20 3.28 5.38
N LEU A 250 -11.27 3.84 4.61
CA LEU A 250 -10.56 3.14 3.54
C LEU A 250 -9.10 3.57 3.55
N SER A 251 -8.18 2.64 3.32
CA SER A 251 -6.75 2.94 3.13
C SER A 251 -6.19 2.32 1.86
N PHE A 252 -5.20 2.98 1.25
CA PHE A 252 -4.49 2.45 0.09
C PHE A 252 -3.03 2.94 0.06
N SER A 253 -2.16 2.18 -0.63
CA SER A 253 -0.72 2.46 -0.73
C SER A 253 -0.37 3.18 -2.02
N ALA A 254 0.22 4.38 -1.92
CA ALA A 254 0.75 5.11 -3.06
C ALA A 254 2.06 4.47 -3.58
N HIS A 255 2.85 3.83 -2.71
CA HIS A 255 4.10 3.17 -3.10
C HIS A 255 3.90 1.85 -3.89
N LYS A 256 2.66 1.34 -4.00
CA LYS A 256 2.34 0.15 -4.81
C LYS A 256 1.95 0.58 -6.22
N PHE A 257 0.70 0.97 -6.43
CA PHE A 257 0.16 1.29 -7.75
C PHE A 257 0.79 2.53 -8.38
N LEU A 258 1.03 3.60 -7.63
CA LEU A 258 1.69 4.80 -8.14
C LEU A 258 3.22 4.71 -8.12
N GLY A 259 3.80 3.69 -7.44
CA GLY A 259 5.23 3.44 -7.46
C GLY A 259 6.09 4.48 -6.75
N MET A 260 5.58 5.05 -5.65
CA MET A 260 6.40 5.97 -4.85
C MET A 260 7.65 5.26 -4.32
N PRO A 261 8.81 5.92 -4.34
CA PRO A 261 10.07 5.29 -3.92
C PRO A 261 10.18 5.08 -2.41
N ILE A 262 9.34 5.77 -1.63
CA ILE A 262 9.27 5.69 -0.18
C ILE A 262 7.89 5.09 0.20
N PRO A 263 7.81 4.20 1.22
CA PRO A 263 6.53 3.70 1.70
C PRO A 263 5.59 4.84 2.10
N TYR A 264 4.48 4.97 1.39
CA TYR A 264 3.51 6.04 1.58
C TYR A 264 2.09 5.55 1.29
N SER A 265 1.15 5.95 2.12
CA SER A 265 -0.25 5.53 2.03
C SER A 265 -1.17 6.65 2.48
N PHE A 266 -2.46 6.49 2.19
CA PHE A 266 -3.50 7.38 2.68
C PHE A 266 -4.54 6.59 3.45
N VAL A 267 -5.08 7.20 4.49
CA VAL A 267 -6.33 6.80 5.13
C VAL A 267 -7.37 7.88 4.89
N LEU A 268 -8.55 7.45 4.47
CA LEU A 268 -9.73 8.31 4.31
C LEU A 268 -10.81 7.84 5.28
N THR A 269 -11.49 8.78 5.95
CA THR A 269 -12.58 8.49 6.87
C THR A 269 -13.53 9.67 6.93
N ARG A 270 -14.75 9.45 7.41
CA ARG A 270 -15.67 10.54 7.71
C ARG A 270 -15.12 11.34 8.88
N SER A 271 -15.15 12.67 8.82
CA SER A 271 -14.54 13.54 9.83
C SER A 271 -15.04 13.25 11.25
N LYS A 272 -16.32 12.89 11.39
CA LYS A 272 -16.93 12.50 12.67
C LYS A 272 -16.39 11.21 13.29
N LEU A 273 -15.65 10.40 12.51
CA LEU A 273 -15.12 9.09 12.92
C LEU A 273 -13.61 9.12 13.15
N LYS A 274 -12.95 10.25 12.89
CA LYS A 274 -11.51 10.37 13.11
C LYS A 274 -11.17 10.32 14.60
N TYR A 275 -9.94 9.90 14.87
CA TYR A 275 -9.37 9.90 16.22
C TYR A 275 -9.44 11.28 16.86
N GLN A 276 -9.68 11.34 18.17
CA GLN A 276 -9.73 12.60 18.91
C GLN A 276 -8.34 13.26 19.01
N PRO A 277 -8.24 14.54 18.70
CA PRO A 277 -6.95 15.20 18.59
C PRO A 277 -6.27 15.40 19.95
N CYS A 278 -4.94 15.28 19.96
CA CYS A 278 -4.09 15.81 21.01
C CYS A 278 -3.62 17.21 20.63
N SER A 279 -3.74 18.15 21.56
CA SER A 279 -3.18 19.50 21.38
C SER A 279 -1.75 19.53 21.92
N ALA A 280 -0.80 19.98 21.08
CA ALA A 280 0.57 20.21 21.47
C ALA A 280 0.94 21.69 21.21
N GLU A 281 0.87 22.51 22.26
CA GLU A 281 1.05 23.96 22.16
C GLU A 281 2.38 24.35 21.51
N TYR A 282 3.48 23.68 21.87
CA TYR A 282 4.82 23.95 21.33
C TYR A 282 4.97 23.61 19.84
N VAL A 283 4.12 22.72 19.31
CA VAL A 283 4.10 22.37 17.89
C VAL A 283 3.29 23.37 17.08
N GLY A 284 2.31 24.02 17.71
CA GLY A 284 1.37 24.93 17.06
C GLY A 284 0.42 24.23 16.09
N SER A 285 0.19 22.92 16.30
CA SER A 285 -0.71 22.09 15.49
C SER A 285 -1.54 21.17 16.38
N ILE A 286 -2.64 20.69 15.85
CA ILE A 286 -3.45 19.62 16.43
C ILE A 286 -2.95 18.30 15.85
N ASP A 287 -2.62 17.34 16.72
CA ASP A 287 -2.18 16.02 16.26
C ASP A 287 -3.31 15.00 16.34
N THR A 288 -3.82 14.62 15.16
CA THR A 288 -4.85 13.59 14.98
C THR A 288 -4.28 12.33 14.33
N THR A 289 -2.96 12.20 14.24
CA THR A 289 -2.25 11.15 13.49
C THR A 289 -1.56 10.14 14.41
N ILE A 290 -1.00 9.07 13.86
CA ILE A 290 -0.20 8.10 14.62
C ILE A 290 1.25 8.57 14.74
N SER A 291 1.83 8.96 13.62
CA SER A 291 3.20 9.49 13.55
C SER A 291 3.14 10.99 13.45
N SER A 292 3.32 11.70 14.53
CA SER A 292 3.20 13.17 14.56
C SER A 292 3.98 13.87 13.44
N SER A 293 5.19 13.39 13.12
CA SER A 293 5.99 13.85 11.99
C SER A 293 5.79 12.92 10.79
N LYS A 294 5.50 13.50 9.62
CA LYS A 294 5.28 12.78 8.37
C LYS A 294 6.15 13.33 7.25
N ASP A 295 6.49 12.48 6.28
CA ASP A 295 7.30 12.83 5.13
C ASP A 295 6.54 13.75 4.16
N GLY A 296 6.84 15.05 4.21
CA GLY A 296 6.25 16.04 3.31
C GLY A 296 6.87 16.01 1.91
N PHE A 297 8.08 15.47 1.72
CA PHE A 297 8.67 15.35 0.38
C PHE A 297 7.93 14.31 -0.46
N THR A 298 7.60 13.14 0.10
CA THR A 298 6.81 12.13 -0.62
C THR A 298 5.38 12.63 -0.91
N THR A 299 4.83 13.52 -0.07
CA THR A 299 3.59 14.23 -0.42
C THR A 299 3.71 14.94 -1.78
N LEU A 300 4.82 15.65 -2.05
CA LEU A 300 5.06 16.31 -3.34
C LEU A 300 5.18 15.32 -4.50
N LEU A 301 5.82 14.16 -4.28
CA LEU A 301 5.93 13.11 -5.30
C LEU A 301 4.54 12.61 -5.71
N VAL A 302 3.68 12.31 -4.73
CA VAL A 302 2.30 11.87 -4.99
C VAL A 302 1.49 12.99 -5.63
N TRP A 303 1.64 14.23 -5.16
CA TRP A 303 0.93 15.37 -5.70
C TRP A 303 1.27 15.60 -7.17
N GLU A 304 2.55 15.59 -7.55
CA GLU A 304 2.98 15.69 -8.94
C GLU A 304 2.38 14.56 -9.80
N ALA A 305 2.46 13.32 -9.31
CA ALA A 305 1.90 12.17 -10.00
C ALA A 305 0.38 12.33 -10.23
N VAL A 306 -0.37 12.70 -9.21
CA VAL A 306 -1.82 12.91 -9.30
C VAL A 306 -2.17 14.09 -10.22
N LYS A 307 -1.42 15.20 -10.16
CA LYS A 307 -1.63 16.36 -11.07
C LYS A 307 -1.37 16.01 -12.53
N ARG A 308 -0.40 15.14 -12.81
CA ARG A 308 -0.11 14.67 -14.17
C ARG A 308 -1.15 13.68 -14.68
N LEU A 309 -1.58 12.75 -13.84
CA LEU A 309 -2.51 11.69 -14.23
C LEU A 309 -3.97 12.16 -14.28
N GLY A 310 -4.43 12.87 -13.27
CA GLY A 310 -5.87 13.09 -13.08
C GLY A 310 -6.64 11.76 -13.02
N LEU A 311 -7.95 11.80 -12.99
CA LEU A 311 -8.78 10.59 -13.01
C LEU A 311 -8.60 9.78 -14.30
N GLN A 312 -8.38 10.45 -15.43
CA GLN A 312 -8.17 9.79 -16.72
C GLN A 312 -6.90 8.94 -16.72
N GLY A 313 -5.78 9.46 -16.20
CA GLY A 313 -4.53 8.71 -16.11
C GLY A 313 -4.62 7.52 -15.16
N PHE A 314 -5.37 7.62 -14.04
CA PHE A 314 -5.65 6.47 -13.18
C PHE A 314 -6.43 5.37 -13.92
N LYS A 315 -7.42 5.76 -14.73
CA LYS A 315 -8.17 4.84 -15.59
C LYS A 315 -7.24 4.14 -16.58
N GLU A 316 -6.45 4.90 -17.34
CA GLU A 316 -5.51 4.36 -18.34
C GLU A 316 -4.48 3.41 -17.71
N LEU A 317 -3.92 3.76 -16.55
CA LEU A 317 -3.00 2.87 -15.82
C LEU A 317 -3.68 1.59 -15.34
N THR A 318 -4.95 1.67 -14.93
CA THR A 318 -5.74 0.50 -14.53
C THR A 318 -5.98 -0.41 -15.73
N GLU A 319 -6.46 0.14 -16.84
CA GLU A 319 -6.68 -0.58 -18.10
C GLU A 319 -5.37 -1.24 -18.60
N TYR A 320 -4.26 -0.49 -18.58
CA TYR A 320 -2.94 -1.03 -18.92
C TYR A 320 -2.54 -2.22 -18.02
N THR A 321 -2.74 -2.08 -16.69
CA THR A 321 -2.42 -3.12 -15.71
C THR A 321 -3.18 -4.41 -16.00
N PHE A 322 -4.47 -4.32 -16.27
CA PHE A 322 -5.29 -5.50 -16.58
C PHE A 322 -5.01 -6.07 -17.98
N ALA A 323 -4.74 -5.22 -18.97
CA ALA A 323 -4.31 -5.68 -20.30
C ALA A 323 -2.98 -6.44 -20.23
N LEU A 324 -1.99 -5.92 -19.48
CA LEU A 324 -0.73 -6.61 -19.21
C LEU A 324 -0.98 -7.95 -18.50
N THR A 325 -1.85 -7.97 -17.49
CA THR A 325 -2.20 -9.19 -16.76
C THR A 325 -2.77 -10.25 -17.68
N HIS A 326 -3.70 -9.90 -18.58
CA HIS A 326 -4.26 -10.83 -19.58
C HIS A 326 -3.21 -11.33 -20.59
N GLN A 327 -2.28 -10.48 -21.00
CA GLN A 327 -1.17 -10.93 -21.86
C GLN A 327 -0.28 -11.95 -21.16
N ILE A 328 -0.04 -11.77 -19.86
CA ILE A 328 0.74 -12.72 -19.04
C ILE A 328 -0.01 -14.04 -18.89
N GLU A 329 -1.32 -14.01 -18.61
CA GLU A 329 -2.16 -15.21 -18.55
C GLU A 329 -2.06 -16.02 -19.85
N LYS A 330 -2.19 -15.34 -21.00
CA LYS A 330 -2.03 -15.99 -22.30
C LYS A 330 -0.66 -16.66 -22.45
N ARG A 331 0.41 -15.96 -22.06
CA ARG A 331 1.77 -16.52 -22.12
C ARG A 331 1.97 -17.73 -21.18
N LEU A 332 1.32 -17.73 -20.01
CA LEU A 332 1.34 -18.89 -19.09
C LEU A 332 0.59 -20.08 -19.69
N VAL A 333 -0.56 -19.85 -20.32
CA VAL A 333 -1.31 -20.89 -21.07
C VAL A 333 -0.47 -21.46 -22.21
N ASP A 334 0.10 -20.62 -23.07
CA ASP A 334 0.96 -21.03 -24.18
C ASP A 334 2.20 -21.81 -23.69
N ALA A 335 2.63 -21.54 -22.47
CA ALA A 335 3.73 -22.20 -21.80
C ALA A 335 3.34 -23.51 -21.09
N ASN A 336 2.06 -23.86 -21.07
CA ASN A 336 1.47 -24.98 -20.31
C ASN A 336 1.77 -24.90 -18.80
N ILE A 337 1.76 -23.67 -18.23
CA ILE A 337 1.95 -23.42 -16.81
C ILE A 337 0.60 -23.16 -16.17
N SER A 338 0.23 -23.98 -15.18
CA SER A 338 -0.98 -23.81 -14.40
C SER A 338 -0.85 -22.61 -13.46
N PHE A 339 -1.88 -21.77 -13.44
CA PHE A 339 -1.96 -20.60 -12.57
C PHE A 339 -3.38 -20.38 -12.04
N LYS A 340 -3.51 -19.50 -11.05
CA LYS A 340 -4.78 -19.01 -10.52
C LYS A 340 -4.75 -17.50 -10.47
N ARG A 341 -5.86 -16.84 -10.83
CA ARG A 341 -6.09 -15.42 -10.63
C ARG A 341 -7.53 -15.22 -10.20
N GLN A 342 -7.75 -14.32 -9.25
CA GLN A 342 -9.10 -13.94 -8.84
C GLN A 342 -9.70 -12.93 -9.82
N PRO A 343 -11.03 -12.90 -9.98
CA PRO A 343 -11.71 -11.83 -10.72
C PRO A 343 -11.26 -10.45 -10.20
N HIS A 344 -11.11 -9.49 -11.09
CA HIS A 344 -10.71 -8.11 -10.76
C HIS A 344 -9.38 -7.97 -10.00
N SER A 345 -8.50 -8.95 -10.14
CA SER A 345 -7.16 -8.94 -9.54
C SER A 345 -6.07 -8.95 -10.63
N ASN A 346 -4.96 -8.28 -10.34
CA ASN A 346 -3.73 -8.40 -11.11
C ASN A 346 -2.70 -9.36 -10.47
N VAL A 347 -3.07 -10.05 -9.40
CA VAL A 347 -2.20 -11.05 -8.76
C VAL A 347 -2.39 -12.39 -9.44
N ILE A 348 -1.31 -12.96 -9.97
CA ILE A 348 -1.30 -14.28 -10.63
C ILE A 348 -0.48 -15.23 -9.76
N SER A 349 -1.12 -16.27 -9.22
CA SER A 349 -0.48 -17.28 -8.39
C SER A 349 -0.24 -18.56 -9.19
N PHE A 350 0.91 -19.20 -8.99
CA PHE A 350 1.31 -20.43 -9.65
C PHE A 350 2.12 -21.32 -8.69
N LYS A 351 2.40 -22.55 -9.11
CA LYS A 351 3.21 -23.49 -8.33
C LYS A 351 4.59 -22.89 -8.05
N LYS A 352 5.02 -22.93 -6.79
CA LYS A 352 6.30 -22.40 -6.34
C LYS A 352 7.46 -23.06 -7.09
N PRO A 353 8.30 -22.28 -7.76
CA PRO A 353 9.52 -22.79 -8.41
C PRO A 353 10.65 -23.04 -7.41
N SER A 354 11.82 -23.43 -7.93
CA SER A 354 13.00 -23.63 -7.09
C SER A 354 13.35 -22.37 -6.26
N PRO A 355 14.01 -22.55 -5.10
CA PRO A 355 14.44 -21.42 -4.29
C PRO A 355 15.38 -20.45 -5.02
N SER A 356 16.18 -20.95 -5.96
CA SER A 356 17.08 -20.13 -6.79
C SER A 356 16.30 -19.22 -7.74
N LEU A 357 15.26 -19.74 -8.39
CA LEU A 357 14.40 -18.97 -9.28
C LEU A 357 13.56 -17.96 -8.50
N CYS A 358 13.03 -18.36 -7.33
CA CYS A 358 12.31 -17.43 -6.44
C CYS A 358 13.18 -16.22 -6.06
N ARG A 359 14.44 -16.45 -5.67
CA ARG A 359 15.36 -15.34 -5.34
C ARG A 359 15.71 -14.48 -6.54
N LYS A 360 15.98 -15.11 -7.70
CA LYS A 360 16.35 -14.40 -8.93
C LYS A 360 15.27 -13.43 -9.39
N TRP A 361 14.01 -13.87 -9.36
CA TRP A 361 12.85 -13.10 -9.81
C TRP A 361 12.08 -12.42 -8.65
N GLN A 362 12.65 -12.47 -7.46
CA GLN A 362 12.11 -11.82 -6.24
C GLN A 362 10.63 -12.18 -6.01
N LEU A 363 10.32 -13.48 -6.15
CA LEU A 363 8.96 -13.96 -5.95
C LEU A 363 8.61 -14.04 -4.46
N SER A 364 7.42 -13.57 -4.09
CA SER A 364 6.82 -13.86 -2.80
C SER A 364 6.23 -15.28 -2.82
N THR A 365 6.38 -16.02 -1.72
CA THR A 365 5.95 -17.42 -1.64
C THR A 365 5.14 -17.69 -0.37
N LYS A 366 4.13 -18.59 -0.47
CA LYS A 366 3.33 -19.07 0.67
C LYS A 366 2.99 -20.55 0.44
N GLY A 367 3.49 -21.44 1.29
CA GLY A 367 3.36 -22.88 1.07
C GLY A 367 3.97 -23.31 -0.27
N ASP A 368 3.20 -23.99 -1.09
CA ASP A 368 3.60 -24.49 -2.42
C ASP A 368 3.28 -23.52 -3.56
N LEU A 369 2.95 -22.29 -3.24
CA LEU A 369 2.61 -21.26 -4.22
C LEU A 369 3.62 -20.12 -4.21
N ALA A 370 3.80 -19.54 -5.38
CA ALA A 370 4.43 -18.25 -5.61
C ALA A 370 3.46 -17.34 -6.37
N HIS A 371 3.70 -16.06 -6.39
CA HIS A 371 2.91 -15.13 -7.19
C HIS A 371 3.76 -14.10 -7.93
N MET A 372 3.17 -13.53 -8.95
CA MET A 372 3.60 -12.28 -9.59
C MET A 372 2.49 -11.24 -9.54
N ILE A 373 2.88 -9.97 -9.54
CA ILE A 373 1.98 -8.83 -9.46
C ILE A 373 2.28 -7.88 -10.63
N PRO A 374 1.67 -8.07 -11.80
CA PRO A 374 1.80 -7.16 -12.92
C PRO A 374 1.34 -5.74 -12.56
N LEU A 375 2.24 -4.78 -12.71
CA LEU A 375 1.99 -3.35 -12.55
C LEU A 375 2.81 -2.59 -13.62
N PRO A 376 2.51 -1.33 -13.90
CA PRO A 376 3.31 -0.51 -14.81
C PRO A 376 4.79 -0.51 -14.43
N GLY A 377 5.65 -0.90 -15.37
CA GLY A 377 7.09 -1.14 -15.14
C GLY A 377 7.50 -2.62 -15.25
N VAL A 378 6.56 -3.56 -15.13
CA VAL A 378 6.76 -4.94 -15.59
C VAL A 378 6.59 -4.97 -17.10
N THR A 379 7.62 -5.38 -17.84
CA THR A 379 7.60 -5.45 -19.29
C THR A 379 7.36 -6.86 -19.80
N MET A 380 6.83 -7.02 -21.02
CA MET A 380 6.69 -8.34 -21.63
C MET A 380 8.04 -9.00 -21.87
N GLY A 381 9.13 -8.27 -22.02
CA GLY A 381 10.49 -8.80 -22.06
C GLY A 381 10.87 -9.52 -20.75
N MET A 382 10.61 -8.88 -19.59
CA MET A 382 10.81 -9.50 -18.28
C MET A 382 9.93 -10.74 -18.10
N VAL A 383 8.65 -10.65 -18.49
CA VAL A 383 7.68 -11.76 -18.41
C VAL A 383 8.12 -12.95 -19.25
N ASN A 384 8.53 -12.74 -20.49
CA ASN A 384 8.99 -13.81 -21.37
C ASN A 384 10.24 -14.50 -20.81
N ALA A 385 11.23 -13.72 -20.37
CA ALA A 385 12.44 -14.27 -19.76
C ALA A 385 12.12 -15.08 -18.48
N PHE A 386 11.20 -14.58 -17.64
CA PHE A 386 10.76 -15.29 -16.44
C PHE A 386 10.06 -16.63 -16.79
N ILE A 387 9.12 -16.61 -17.73
CA ILE A 387 8.34 -17.80 -18.12
C ILE A 387 9.24 -18.85 -18.76
N ASP A 388 10.21 -18.44 -19.59
CA ASP A 388 11.16 -19.37 -20.21
C ASP A 388 12.03 -20.06 -19.14
N GLU A 389 12.50 -19.30 -18.14
CA GLU A 389 13.24 -19.89 -17.01
C GLU A 389 12.35 -20.77 -16.11
N LEU A 390 11.09 -20.40 -15.90
CA LEU A 390 10.14 -21.18 -15.13
C LEU A 390 9.85 -22.54 -15.77
N LYS A 391 9.77 -22.60 -17.10
CA LYS A 391 9.67 -23.88 -17.86
C LYS A 391 10.85 -24.80 -17.61
N ILE A 392 12.06 -24.26 -17.71
CA ILE A 392 13.29 -25.02 -17.51
C ILE A 392 13.38 -25.55 -16.08
N ASP A 393 12.99 -24.69 -15.09
CA ASP A 393 12.99 -25.05 -13.67
C ASP A 393 11.99 -26.18 -13.38
N ALA A 394 10.80 -26.13 -13.97
CA ALA A 394 9.76 -27.16 -13.81
C ALA A 394 10.24 -28.53 -14.33
N LEU A 395 10.88 -28.58 -15.51
CA LEU A 395 11.44 -29.81 -16.09
C LEU A 395 12.49 -30.42 -15.16
N LYS A 396 13.40 -29.63 -14.62
CA LYS A 396 14.44 -30.11 -13.69
C LYS A 396 13.85 -30.69 -12.39
N ILE A 397 12.79 -30.08 -11.87
CA ILE A 397 12.10 -30.56 -10.63
C ILE A 397 11.44 -31.91 -10.92
N ASP A 398 10.85 -32.11 -12.08
CA ASP A 398 10.21 -33.36 -12.45
C ASP A 398 11.24 -34.48 -12.75
N GLU A 399 12.37 -34.18 -13.38
CA GLU A 399 13.49 -35.11 -13.57
C GLU A 399 14.06 -35.60 -12.23
N LEU A 400 14.29 -34.72 -11.28
CA LEU A 400 14.76 -35.08 -9.93
C LEU A 400 13.79 -35.96 -9.15
N LYS A 401 12.49 -35.85 -9.40
CA LYS A 401 11.48 -36.73 -8.80
C LYS A 401 11.48 -38.13 -9.41
N ILE A 402 11.76 -38.26 -10.69
CA ILE A 402 11.85 -39.54 -11.41
C ILE A 402 13.07 -40.31 -10.90
N ASP A 403 14.23 -39.68 -10.74
CA ASP A 403 15.45 -40.31 -10.21
C ASP A 403 15.29 -40.81 -8.76
N VAL A 404 14.60 -40.08 -7.90
CA VAL A 404 14.33 -40.50 -6.51
C VAL A 404 13.31 -41.64 -6.45
N GLY A 405 12.39 -41.72 -7.42
CA GLY A 405 11.40 -42.78 -7.55
C GLY A 405 11.98 -44.10 -8.06
N SER A 406 13.10 -44.06 -8.80
CA SER A 406 13.75 -45.24 -9.35
C SER A 406 14.71 -45.94 -8.38
N VAL A 407 15.09 -45.35 -7.28
CA VAL A 407 15.99 -45.91 -6.24
C VAL A 407 15.23 -46.64 -5.14
N GLY A 408 13.89 -46.59 -5.11
CA GLY A 408 13.02 -47.15 -4.06
C GLY A 408 12.45 -48.56 -4.31
N SER A 409 12.89 -49.32 -5.32
CA SER A 409 12.37 -50.64 -5.59
C SER A 409 13.48 -51.70 -5.68
N CYS A 410 14.31 -51.79 -4.65
CA CYS A 410 15.12 -52.97 -4.36
C CYS A 410 15.33 -53.06 -2.83
N VAL A 411 14.40 -53.67 -2.12
CA VAL A 411 14.60 -54.68 -1.08
C VAL A 411 13.24 -55.28 -0.77
#